data_b2e111b05fd4a995b3619eb41a1dc565
#
_entry.id   b2e111b05fd4a995b3619eb41a1dc565
#
_cell.length_a   1.000
_cell.length_b   1.000
_cell.length_c   1.000
_cell.angle_alpha   90.00
_cell.angle_beta   90.00
_cell.angle_gamma   90.00
#
_symmetry.space_group_name_H-M   'P 1'
#
loop_
_entity.id
_entity.type
_entity.pdbx_description
1 polymer ?
#
loop_
_entity_poly.entity_id
_entity_poly.type
_entity_poly.pdbx_seq_one_letter_code
_entity_poly.pdbx_strand_id
1 'polypeptide(L)'
;MNVLLKKCVMKKKIYLWAAFVLPLLFVACSDDKNDDPVDPVLKFKEAEVIADPAGGTYTAELESNVAWTVTSKSSNISSLNMESGKGNATLSFFVSPKTGDDVTGNITVKAASSALTAVLTVKQDKISIAFVPADTTASMDGGEFKAKLVCNTEWEVTGVAGSFEGADLGDSGKGDHTFTLKIGANESEETLVYELTVSTKFSPLMEAMEATYTITQGVPSLEYGGVTYKIVKLADDRWWMAENLRYLPAGKTPSSDPADGNGVWYPGFLGEPATDAASVEKMGYLYDYATAFGVSEITASNWNQQEGKQGICPEGWHIPTKAELDALAGAGNEAEGIAPGKYYVAEQKGAPLADLNGAGFDVVLSGAINKTTDQAEGKYASNAKDLDYNSLGYFMGSTGYQFKLNDKTGATTAQSYSMLLTNNATYQRAQVMYGPIFGGQAVRCIKDEAK
;
A
#
# COMPACT_ATOMS: atom_id res chain seq x y z
N MET A 1 -38.96 -1.44 -8.94
CA MET A 1 -39.39 -0.10 -9.36
C MET A 1 -38.16 0.61 -9.91
N ASN A 2 -38.14 0.60 -11.25
CA ASN A 2 -37.30 1.32 -12.22
C ASN A 2 -35.80 1.55 -11.94
N VAL A 3 -35.03 0.67 -12.56
CA VAL A 3 -33.59 0.80 -12.86
C VAL A 3 -33.48 1.57 -14.19
N LEU A 4 -32.74 2.68 -14.22
CA LEU A 4 -32.37 3.41 -15.43
C LEU A 4 -30.94 3.04 -15.83
N LEU A 5 -30.84 2.12 -16.79
CA LEU A 5 -29.62 1.83 -17.56
C LEU A 5 -29.34 2.98 -18.53
N LYS A 6 -28.27 3.72 -18.33
CA LYS A 6 -27.70 4.62 -19.34
C LYS A 6 -26.82 3.81 -20.30
N LYS A 7 -27.33 3.59 -21.51
CA LYS A 7 -26.57 3.10 -22.68
C LYS A 7 -25.57 4.17 -23.14
N CYS A 8 -24.30 3.84 -23.13
CA CYS A 8 -23.25 4.60 -23.80
C CYS A 8 -23.31 4.24 -25.32
N VAL A 9 -23.62 5.21 -26.15
CA VAL A 9 -23.67 5.06 -27.61
C VAL A 9 -22.32 5.46 -28.18
N MET A 10 -21.57 4.48 -28.65
CA MET A 10 -20.38 4.71 -29.49
C MET A 10 -20.82 5.20 -30.87
N LYS A 11 -20.48 6.43 -31.23
CA LYS A 11 -20.65 6.95 -32.59
C LYS A 11 -19.55 6.40 -33.49
N LYS A 12 -19.82 5.36 -34.26
CA LYS A 12 -19.05 5.00 -35.46
C LYS A 12 -19.26 6.04 -36.54
N LYS A 13 -18.23 6.76 -36.93
CA LYS A 13 -18.23 7.56 -38.17
C LYS A 13 -18.08 6.61 -39.35
N ILE A 14 -19.18 6.42 -40.06
CA ILE A 14 -19.20 5.73 -41.36
C ILE A 14 -18.87 6.79 -42.42
N TYR A 15 -17.76 6.62 -43.12
CA TYR A 15 -17.44 7.39 -44.31
C TYR A 15 -18.21 6.78 -45.48
N LEU A 16 -19.19 7.54 -45.97
CA LEU A 16 -19.98 7.19 -47.15
C LEU A 16 -19.16 7.54 -48.40
N TRP A 17 -18.77 6.53 -49.15
CA TRP A 17 -18.24 6.71 -50.52
C TRP A 17 -19.38 6.98 -51.46
N ALA A 18 -19.53 8.21 -51.93
CA ALA A 18 -20.47 8.53 -53.03
C ALA A 18 -19.78 8.17 -54.36
N ALA A 19 -20.23 7.07 -54.93
CA ALA A 19 -19.87 6.74 -56.32
C ALA A 19 -20.63 7.69 -57.26
N PHE A 20 -19.94 8.57 -57.90
CA PHE A 20 -20.45 9.38 -59.01
C PHE A 20 -20.39 8.54 -60.30
N VAL A 21 -21.55 8.11 -60.77
CA VAL A 21 -21.70 7.52 -62.12
C VAL A 21 -21.84 8.66 -63.10
N LEU A 22 -20.87 8.83 -63.96
CA LEU A 22 -20.88 9.78 -65.06
C LEU A 22 -21.38 9.05 -66.34
N PRO A 23 -22.39 9.57 -67.07
CA PRO A 23 -22.83 8.96 -68.32
C PRO A 23 -21.82 9.22 -69.43
N LEU A 24 -21.43 8.15 -70.12
CA LEU A 24 -20.67 8.24 -71.36
C LEU A 24 -21.53 8.90 -72.45
N LEU A 25 -21.11 10.08 -72.89
CA LEU A 25 -21.52 10.63 -74.21
C LEU A 25 -20.34 10.42 -75.17
N PHE A 26 -20.53 9.52 -76.11
CA PHE A 26 -19.68 9.44 -77.29
C PHE A 26 -19.97 10.64 -78.20
N VAL A 27 -18.94 11.46 -78.39
CA VAL A 27 -18.91 12.38 -79.53
C VAL A 27 -17.60 12.09 -80.32
N ALA A 28 -17.83 11.90 -81.58
CA ALA A 28 -16.83 11.47 -82.52
C ALA A 28 -15.73 12.55 -82.87
N CYS A 29 -14.60 12.02 -83.18
CA CYS A 29 -13.42 12.62 -83.87
C CYS A 29 -13.51 14.04 -84.41
N SER A 30 -12.58 14.86 -83.97
CA SER A 30 -11.73 15.66 -84.87
C SER A 30 -10.32 15.71 -84.27
N ASP A 31 -9.33 15.38 -85.11
CA ASP A 31 -7.93 15.58 -84.84
C ASP A 31 -7.63 17.09 -84.73
N ASP A 32 -7.62 17.54 -83.48
CA ASP A 32 -6.92 18.80 -83.15
C ASP A 32 -6.00 18.45 -81.96
N LYS A 33 -4.69 18.42 -82.28
CA LYS A 33 -3.62 18.43 -81.29
C LYS A 33 -3.62 19.79 -80.58
N ASN A 34 -4.57 20.02 -79.66
CA ASN A 34 -4.41 21.02 -78.66
C ASN A 34 -3.61 20.36 -77.52
N ASP A 35 -2.28 20.52 -77.59
CA ASP A 35 -1.42 20.43 -76.44
C ASP A 35 -1.84 21.61 -75.48
N ASP A 36 -2.97 21.52 -74.80
CA ASP A 36 -3.21 22.44 -73.73
C ASP A 36 -2.06 22.31 -72.73
N PRO A 37 -1.40 23.40 -72.37
CA PRO A 37 -0.28 23.35 -71.45
C PRO A 37 -0.81 22.76 -70.12
N VAL A 38 -0.37 21.53 -69.86
CA VAL A 38 -0.71 20.88 -68.52
C VAL A 38 -0.12 21.78 -67.45
N ASP A 39 -1.02 22.29 -66.60
CA ASP A 39 -0.60 23.14 -65.49
C ASP A 39 0.48 22.48 -64.67
N PRO A 40 1.54 23.20 -64.29
CA PRO A 40 2.63 22.63 -63.52
C PRO A 40 2.13 22.24 -62.11
N VAL A 41 2.43 21.00 -61.70
CA VAL A 41 2.09 20.44 -60.39
C VAL A 41 3.38 20.19 -59.62
N LEU A 42 3.41 20.64 -58.37
CA LEU A 42 4.44 20.32 -57.39
C LEU A 42 3.84 20.39 -55.98
N LYS A 43 3.63 19.26 -55.36
CA LYS A 43 3.11 19.18 -53.99
C LYS A 43 3.50 17.86 -53.35
N PHE A 44 3.64 17.84 -52.02
CA PHE A 44 3.66 16.60 -51.27
C PHE A 44 2.23 16.05 -51.15
N LYS A 45 2.06 14.72 -51.24
CA LYS A 45 0.74 14.09 -51.01
C LYS A 45 0.28 14.32 -49.59
N GLU A 46 1.20 14.11 -48.61
CA GLU A 46 1.02 14.44 -47.21
C GLU A 46 1.96 15.61 -46.91
N ALA A 47 1.41 16.74 -46.47
CA ALA A 47 2.20 17.95 -46.19
C ALA A 47 2.95 17.85 -44.82
N GLU A 48 2.71 16.83 -44.05
CA GLU A 48 3.25 16.67 -42.72
C GLU A 48 3.69 15.21 -42.48
N VAL A 49 4.81 15.03 -41.79
CA VAL A 49 5.29 13.77 -41.19
C VAL A 49 5.47 13.98 -39.69
N ILE A 50 4.92 13.10 -38.90
CA ILE A 50 5.16 13.02 -37.43
C ILE A 50 6.26 12.01 -37.21
N ALA A 51 7.43 12.47 -36.76
CA ALA A 51 8.59 11.63 -36.51
C ALA A 51 8.63 11.19 -35.04
N ASP A 52 9.06 9.94 -34.83
CA ASP A 52 9.30 9.42 -33.48
C ASP A 52 10.39 10.25 -32.78
N PRO A 53 10.25 10.53 -31.46
CA PRO A 53 11.29 11.23 -30.71
C PRO A 53 12.69 10.60 -30.83
N ALA A 54 12.77 9.27 -30.92
CA ALA A 54 14.03 8.54 -31.17
C ALA A 54 14.60 8.74 -32.58
N GLY A 55 13.89 9.47 -33.44
CA GLY A 55 14.29 9.65 -34.81
C GLY A 55 13.97 8.45 -35.69
N GLY A 56 14.64 8.37 -36.84
CA GLY A 56 14.46 7.25 -37.76
C GLY A 56 14.40 7.67 -39.21
N THR A 57 14.18 6.69 -40.10
CA THR A 57 14.05 6.93 -41.55
C THR A 57 12.58 7.05 -41.94
N TYR A 58 12.23 8.11 -42.65
CA TYR A 58 10.87 8.43 -43.07
C TYR A 58 10.84 8.61 -44.60
N THR A 59 9.65 8.51 -45.20
CA THR A 59 9.42 8.72 -46.60
C THR A 59 8.28 9.70 -46.82
N ALA A 60 8.33 10.48 -47.88
CA ALA A 60 7.25 11.36 -48.33
C ALA A 60 7.10 11.29 -49.85
N GLU A 61 5.88 11.20 -50.34
CA GLU A 61 5.56 11.15 -51.73
C GLU A 61 5.38 12.56 -52.32
N LEU A 62 6.14 12.89 -53.32
CA LEU A 62 6.06 14.12 -54.07
C LEU A 62 5.34 13.87 -55.40
N GLU A 63 4.24 14.57 -55.65
CA GLU A 63 3.56 14.64 -56.95
C GLU A 63 4.12 15.82 -57.75
N SER A 64 4.60 15.55 -58.95
CA SER A 64 5.10 16.58 -59.83
C SER A 64 5.01 16.15 -61.30
N ASN A 65 4.71 17.08 -62.19
CA ASN A 65 4.86 16.92 -63.66
C ASN A 65 5.97 17.77 -64.22
N VAL A 66 6.77 18.43 -63.34
CA VAL A 66 7.90 19.31 -63.69
C VAL A 66 9.21 18.80 -63.11
N ALA A 67 10.33 19.35 -63.56
CA ALA A 67 11.63 19.17 -62.89
C ALA A 67 11.66 19.98 -61.59
N TRP A 68 12.26 19.41 -60.54
CA TRP A 68 12.31 20.01 -59.21
C TRP A 68 13.67 19.81 -58.54
N THR A 69 13.93 20.64 -57.51
CA THR A 69 15.14 20.56 -56.68
C THR A 69 14.80 20.88 -55.25
N VAL A 70 15.40 20.17 -54.30
CA VAL A 70 15.37 20.50 -52.89
C VAL A 70 16.19 21.73 -52.63
N THR A 71 15.59 22.81 -52.19
CA THR A 71 16.26 24.10 -51.97
C THR A 71 16.69 24.35 -50.55
N SER A 72 16.02 23.68 -49.60
CA SER A 72 16.40 23.73 -48.17
C SER A 72 15.88 22.51 -47.41
N LYS A 73 16.59 22.14 -46.33
CA LYS A 73 16.15 21.19 -45.32
C LYS A 73 16.65 21.64 -43.97
N SER A 74 15.87 21.34 -42.92
CA SER A 74 16.24 21.64 -41.52
C SER A 74 17.40 20.76 -41.06
N SER A 75 18.16 21.25 -40.07
CA SER A 75 19.40 20.60 -39.60
C SER A 75 19.15 19.21 -38.94
N ASN A 76 17.96 18.97 -38.43
CA ASN A 76 17.54 17.68 -37.84
C ASN A 76 17.20 16.63 -38.95
N ILE A 77 17.20 17.02 -40.23
CA ILE A 77 16.88 16.14 -41.36
C ILE A 77 18.16 15.89 -42.15
N SER A 78 18.51 14.63 -42.36
CA SER A 78 19.74 14.21 -43.07
C SER A 78 19.47 13.03 -44.02
N SER A 79 20.52 12.56 -44.69
CA SER A 79 20.48 11.34 -45.53
C SER A 79 19.34 11.33 -46.56
N LEU A 80 19.11 12.50 -47.23
CA LEU A 80 18.11 12.57 -48.27
C LEU A 80 18.56 11.73 -49.46
N ASN A 81 17.69 10.81 -49.92
CA ASN A 81 18.04 9.88 -51.04
C ASN A 81 18.20 10.58 -52.39
N MET A 82 17.56 11.72 -52.59
CA MET A 82 17.67 12.53 -53.80
C MET A 82 17.39 14.02 -53.50
N GLU A 83 18.15 14.91 -54.14
CA GLU A 83 18.01 16.35 -53.98
C GLU A 83 17.41 17.04 -55.23
N SER A 84 17.22 16.31 -56.34
CA SER A 84 16.53 16.79 -57.53
C SER A 84 15.92 15.65 -58.33
N GLY A 85 14.96 15.97 -59.20
CA GLY A 85 14.29 14.98 -60.04
C GLY A 85 13.36 15.62 -61.07
N LYS A 86 12.63 14.78 -61.80
CA LYS A 86 11.56 15.18 -62.71
C LYS A 86 10.39 14.23 -62.58
N GLY A 87 9.17 14.78 -62.43
CA GLY A 87 7.97 13.99 -62.17
C GLY A 87 7.83 13.55 -60.72
N ASN A 88 6.95 12.59 -60.48
CA ASN A 88 6.68 12.04 -59.13
C ASN A 88 7.93 11.38 -58.53
N ALA A 89 8.07 11.48 -57.23
CA ALA A 89 9.17 10.88 -56.49
C ALA A 89 8.77 10.50 -55.06
N THR A 90 9.51 9.54 -54.52
CA THR A 90 9.46 9.25 -53.06
C THR A 90 10.77 9.72 -52.43
N LEU A 91 10.70 10.76 -51.61
CA LEU A 91 11.82 11.24 -50.81
C LEU A 91 11.98 10.39 -49.59
N SER A 92 13.14 9.82 -49.35
CA SER A 92 13.52 9.14 -48.10
C SER A 92 14.55 9.99 -47.39
N PHE A 93 14.37 10.21 -46.09
CA PHE A 93 15.22 11.04 -45.25
C PHE A 93 15.32 10.50 -43.84
N PHE A 94 16.40 10.83 -43.13
CA PHE A 94 16.61 10.46 -41.75
C PHE A 94 16.36 11.68 -40.87
N VAL A 95 15.55 11.47 -39.80
CA VAL A 95 15.32 12.46 -38.74
C VAL A 95 16.18 12.08 -37.56
N SER A 96 16.98 13.02 -37.05
CA SER A 96 17.85 12.76 -35.89
C SER A 96 17.06 12.61 -34.62
N PRO A 97 17.51 11.75 -33.67
CA PRO A 97 16.91 11.66 -32.31
C PRO A 97 16.95 13.01 -31.59
N LYS A 98 15.99 13.26 -30.71
CA LYS A 98 15.87 14.53 -30.00
C LYS A 98 15.45 14.33 -28.55
N THR A 99 16.21 14.92 -27.60
CA THR A 99 15.89 14.92 -26.15
C THR A 99 15.37 16.25 -25.63
N GLY A 100 15.56 17.34 -26.40
CA GLY A 100 15.07 18.68 -26.02
C GLY A 100 13.62 18.92 -26.40
N ASP A 101 13.23 20.19 -26.45
CA ASP A 101 11.87 20.62 -26.78
C ASP A 101 11.41 20.14 -28.16
N ASP A 102 10.10 20.18 -28.40
CA ASP A 102 9.49 19.84 -29.69
C ASP A 102 10.16 20.58 -30.83
N VAL A 103 10.33 19.90 -31.96
CA VAL A 103 10.98 20.46 -33.16
C VAL A 103 10.05 20.35 -34.34
N THR A 104 10.00 21.44 -35.10
CA THR A 104 9.42 21.45 -36.45
C THR A 104 10.51 21.72 -37.44
N GLY A 105 10.77 20.73 -38.29
CA GLY A 105 11.69 20.84 -39.44
C GLY A 105 10.94 20.89 -40.75
N ASN A 106 11.61 21.34 -41.82
CA ASN A 106 11.01 21.42 -43.14
C ASN A 106 11.97 20.88 -44.24
N ILE A 107 11.39 20.26 -45.27
CA ILE A 107 12.03 20.03 -46.56
C ILE A 107 11.31 20.90 -47.58
N THR A 108 12.02 21.79 -48.24
CA THR A 108 11.46 22.67 -49.28
C THR A 108 11.95 22.25 -50.66
N VAL A 109 10.99 22.01 -51.56
CA VAL A 109 11.22 21.64 -52.95
C VAL A 109 10.70 22.75 -53.85
N LYS A 110 11.44 23.12 -54.85
CA LYS A 110 11.09 24.18 -55.83
C LYS A 110 11.14 23.64 -57.28
N ALA A 111 10.16 24.04 -58.06
CA ALA A 111 10.14 23.73 -59.50
C ALA A 111 11.23 24.50 -60.24
N ALA A 112 11.89 23.83 -61.21
CA ALA A 112 12.95 24.46 -62.00
C ALA A 112 12.45 25.51 -63.00
N SER A 113 11.21 25.38 -63.46
CA SER A 113 10.64 26.19 -64.53
C SER A 113 9.43 27.05 -64.12
N SER A 114 9.09 27.07 -62.86
CA SER A 114 7.95 27.85 -62.36
C SER A 114 8.21 28.35 -60.90
N ALA A 115 7.34 29.23 -60.43
CA ALA A 115 7.42 29.74 -59.06
C ALA A 115 6.87 28.76 -57.97
N LEU A 116 6.48 27.52 -58.40
CA LEU A 116 5.89 26.54 -57.47
C LEU A 116 6.90 26.06 -56.44
N THR A 117 6.48 26.02 -55.20
CA THR A 117 7.22 25.50 -54.05
C THR A 117 6.34 24.56 -53.24
N ALA A 118 6.86 23.42 -52.88
CA ALA A 118 6.23 22.47 -51.97
C ALA A 118 7.05 22.37 -50.67
N VAL A 119 6.39 22.37 -49.55
CA VAL A 119 7.02 22.22 -48.21
C VAL A 119 6.47 21.00 -47.53
N LEU A 120 7.36 20.12 -47.12
CA LEU A 120 7.04 19.04 -46.17
C LEU A 120 7.42 19.50 -44.77
N THR A 121 6.47 19.47 -43.87
CA THR A 121 6.70 19.75 -42.44
C THR A 121 6.98 18.43 -41.71
N VAL A 122 8.06 18.37 -40.94
CA VAL A 122 8.41 17.22 -40.10
C VAL A 122 8.33 17.66 -38.66
N LYS A 123 7.33 17.15 -37.92
CA LYS A 123 7.15 17.40 -36.49
C LYS A 123 7.76 16.27 -35.70
N GLN A 124 8.42 16.60 -34.60
CA GLN A 124 9.04 15.64 -33.70
C GLN A 124 8.83 16.17 -32.26
N ASP A 125 8.03 15.45 -31.46
CA ASP A 125 7.80 15.79 -30.08
C ASP A 125 9.06 15.50 -29.27
N LYS A 126 9.19 16.20 -28.12
CA LYS A 126 10.22 15.86 -27.14
C LYS A 126 9.98 14.46 -26.58
N ILE A 127 11.08 13.80 -26.21
CA ILE A 127 10.97 12.52 -25.48
C ILE A 127 10.33 12.75 -24.12
N SER A 128 9.42 11.86 -23.76
CA SER A 128 8.79 11.85 -22.46
C SER A 128 8.67 10.43 -21.94
N ILE A 129 9.00 10.26 -20.67
CA ILE A 129 8.79 9.03 -19.91
C ILE A 129 8.45 9.40 -18.47
N ALA A 130 7.36 8.87 -17.95
CA ALA A 130 6.94 9.09 -16.57
C ALA A 130 5.96 8.01 -16.12
N PHE A 131 5.98 7.66 -14.83
CA PHE A 131 4.85 6.97 -14.21
C PHE A 131 3.82 7.99 -13.72
N VAL A 132 2.53 7.68 -13.88
CA VAL A 132 1.42 8.58 -13.49
C VAL A 132 0.34 7.79 -12.75
N PRO A 133 0.27 7.91 -11.41
CA PRO A 133 1.23 8.59 -10.52
C PRO A 133 2.60 7.90 -10.45
N ALA A 134 3.62 8.59 -9.92
CA ALA A 134 4.97 8.05 -9.77
C ALA A 134 5.16 7.21 -8.49
N ASP A 135 4.24 7.33 -7.54
CA ASP A 135 4.29 6.64 -6.27
C ASP A 135 2.91 6.22 -5.77
N THR A 136 2.89 5.32 -4.80
CA THR A 136 1.71 4.90 -4.06
C THR A 136 2.10 4.34 -2.70
N THR A 137 1.10 4.20 -1.82
CA THR A 137 1.25 3.53 -0.53
C THR A 137 0.50 2.21 -0.54
N ALA A 138 1.03 1.22 0.15
CA ALA A 138 0.41 -0.08 0.38
C ALA A 138 0.12 -0.29 1.86
N SER A 139 -0.97 -1.01 2.16
CA SER A 139 -1.21 -1.53 3.50
C SER A 139 -0.20 -2.62 3.84
N MET A 140 -0.13 -3.00 5.12
CA MET A 140 0.70 -4.12 5.57
C MET A 140 0.39 -5.44 4.84
N ASP A 141 -0.86 -5.66 4.42
CA ASP A 141 -1.26 -6.90 3.76
C ASP A 141 -0.73 -7.01 2.32
N GLY A 142 -0.13 -5.96 1.78
CA GLY A 142 0.31 -5.91 0.39
C GLY A 142 -0.83 -5.77 -0.60
N GLY A 143 -0.69 -6.40 -1.77
CA GLY A 143 -1.72 -6.40 -2.80
C GLY A 143 -1.20 -6.21 -4.21
N GLU A 144 -2.14 -5.96 -5.14
CA GLU A 144 -1.86 -5.72 -6.54
C GLU A 144 -1.96 -4.22 -6.88
N PHE A 145 -0.93 -3.70 -7.56
CA PHE A 145 -0.80 -2.30 -7.95
C PHE A 145 -0.63 -2.17 -9.45
N LYS A 146 -1.21 -1.12 -10.03
CA LYS A 146 -1.11 -0.80 -11.45
C LYS A 146 -0.21 0.42 -11.63
N ALA A 147 1.00 0.20 -12.09
CA ALA A 147 1.95 1.26 -12.42
C ALA A 147 1.79 1.66 -13.90
N LYS A 148 1.18 2.82 -14.14
CA LYS A 148 0.93 3.32 -15.49
C LYS A 148 2.14 4.13 -15.97
N LEU A 149 2.88 3.56 -16.92
CA LEU A 149 3.92 4.26 -17.68
C LEU A 149 3.30 5.05 -18.83
N VAL A 150 3.64 6.32 -18.96
CA VAL A 150 3.36 7.17 -20.11
C VAL A 150 4.68 7.44 -20.80
N CYS A 151 4.83 6.98 -22.05
CA CYS A 151 6.06 7.09 -22.81
C CYS A 151 5.75 7.23 -24.30
N ASN A 152 6.47 8.10 -25.00
CA ASN A 152 6.27 8.30 -26.44
C ASN A 152 7.36 7.68 -27.31
N THR A 153 8.21 6.82 -26.76
CA THR A 153 9.30 6.13 -27.47
C THR A 153 9.46 4.68 -26.98
N GLU A 154 10.53 4.01 -27.40
CA GLU A 154 10.90 2.68 -26.89
C GLU A 154 11.52 2.80 -25.49
N TRP A 155 11.22 1.81 -24.66
CA TRP A 155 11.69 1.73 -23.28
C TRP A 155 12.09 0.31 -22.90
N GLU A 156 12.88 0.19 -21.84
CA GLU A 156 13.24 -1.08 -21.19
C GLU A 156 13.25 -0.94 -19.66
N VAL A 157 12.99 -2.04 -18.96
CA VAL A 157 13.12 -2.11 -17.51
C VAL A 157 14.61 -2.19 -17.16
N THR A 158 15.09 -1.25 -16.35
CA THR A 158 16.51 -1.14 -15.99
C THR A 158 16.79 -1.38 -14.51
N GLY A 159 15.78 -1.32 -13.67
CA GLY A 159 15.94 -1.54 -12.23
C GLY A 159 14.69 -2.09 -11.56
N VAL A 160 14.91 -3.00 -10.62
CA VAL A 160 13.88 -3.52 -9.71
C VAL A 160 14.47 -3.59 -8.32
N ALA A 161 13.90 -2.85 -7.36
CA ALA A 161 14.23 -2.96 -5.96
C ALA A 161 13.04 -3.53 -5.19
N GLY A 162 13.29 -4.41 -4.23
CA GLY A 162 12.27 -5.21 -3.58
C GLY A 162 11.84 -6.43 -4.40
N SER A 163 10.92 -7.21 -3.85
CA SER A 163 10.45 -8.46 -4.48
C SER A 163 8.99 -8.33 -4.91
N PHE A 164 8.75 -8.38 -6.22
CA PHE A 164 7.39 -8.43 -6.78
C PHE A 164 7.00 -9.90 -7.04
N GLU A 165 5.86 -10.33 -6.48
CA GLU A 165 5.38 -11.70 -6.61
C GLU A 165 4.79 -11.96 -8.02
N GLY A 166 5.32 -12.96 -8.73
CA GLY A 166 4.76 -13.45 -9.99
C GLY A 166 4.61 -12.39 -11.08
N ALA A 167 5.34 -11.28 -10.97
CA ALA A 167 5.26 -10.21 -11.96
C ALA A 167 6.05 -10.59 -13.21
N ASP A 168 5.36 -10.64 -14.35
CA ASP A 168 6.00 -10.50 -15.66
C ASP A 168 6.18 -9.00 -15.91
N LEU A 169 7.35 -8.49 -15.56
CA LEU A 169 7.64 -7.06 -15.70
C LEU A 169 7.89 -6.65 -17.16
N GLY A 170 7.99 -7.63 -18.05
CA GLY A 170 8.36 -7.41 -19.45
C GLY A 170 9.73 -6.71 -19.56
N ASP A 171 10.58 -7.17 -20.45
CA ASP A 171 11.93 -6.59 -20.53
C ASP A 171 11.96 -5.23 -21.24
N SER A 172 11.03 -4.97 -22.18
CA SER A 172 10.98 -3.74 -22.98
C SER A 172 9.65 -3.57 -23.73
N GLY A 173 9.39 -2.36 -24.21
CA GLY A 173 8.22 -2.01 -25.00
C GLY A 173 8.35 -0.70 -25.75
N LYS A 174 7.22 -0.22 -26.31
CA LYS A 174 7.12 1.08 -26.98
C LYS A 174 5.79 1.76 -26.61
N GLY A 175 5.86 3.04 -26.31
CA GLY A 175 4.69 3.83 -25.93
C GLY A 175 4.19 3.55 -24.52
N ASP A 176 2.95 3.92 -24.26
CA ASP A 176 2.29 3.74 -22.96
C ASP A 176 2.18 2.26 -22.56
N HIS A 177 2.40 1.98 -21.27
CA HIS A 177 2.27 0.64 -20.72
C HIS A 177 1.69 0.67 -19.30
N THR A 178 1.14 -0.46 -18.85
CA THR A 178 0.69 -0.61 -17.46
C THR A 178 1.26 -1.90 -16.89
N PHE A 179 2.17 -1.75 -15.94
CA PHE A 179 2.71 -2.88 -15.19
C PHE A 179 1.72 -3.30 -14.11
N THR A 180 1.62 -4.59 -13.89
CA THR A 180 0.91 -5.17 -12.75
C THR A 180 1.95 -5.64 -11.74
N LEU A 181 2.00 -4.96 -10.59
CA LEU A 181 2.97 -5.22 -9.53
C LEU A 181 2.23 -5.84 -8.36
N LYS A 182 2.72 -6.96 -7.85
CA LYS A 182 2.15 -7.62 -6.68
C LYS A 182 3.20 -7.72 -5.60
N ILE A 183 2.87 -7.27 -4.39
CA ILE A 183 3.72 -7.38 -3.21
C ILE A 183 2.99 -8.17 -2.12
N GLY A 184 3.74 -8.94 -1.36
CA GLY A 184 3.25 -9.72 -0.23
C GLY A 184 2.98 -8.87 1.01
N ALA A 185 2.58 -9.52 2.10
CA ALA A 185 2.40 -8.86 3.38
C ALA A 185 3.75 -8.42 3.97
N ASN A 186 3.76 -7.24 4.59
CA ASN A 186 4.87 -6.80 5.43
C ASN A 186 4.64 -7.32 6.86
N GLU A 187 5.43 -8.29 7.27
CA GLU A 187 5.43 -8.83 8.63
C GLU A 187 6.57 -8.25 9.48
N SER A 188 7.37 -7.34 8.93
CA SER A 188 8.50 -6.70 9.60
C SER A 188 8.09 -5.43 10.34
N GLU A 189 8.98 -4.95 11.22
CA GLU A 189 8.81 -3.67 11.92
C GLU A 189 9.29 -2.46 11.11
N GLU A 190 9.73 -2.70 9.87
CA GLU A 190 10.29 -1.65 9.00
C GLU A 190 9.33 -1.34 7.85
N THR A 191 9.31 -0.07 7.45
CA THR A 191 8.67 0.34 6.20
C THR A 191 9.44 -0.24 5.03
N LEU A 192 8.76 -0.96 4.14
CA LEU A 192 9.36 -1.52 2.94
C LEU A 192 9.14 -0.60 1.75
N VAL A 193 10.16 -0.49 0.91
CA VAL A 193 10.09 0.30 -0.33
C VAL A 193 10.39 -0.62 -1.51
N TYR A 194 9.53 -0.56 -2.51
CA TYR A 194 9.65 -1.30 -3.77
C TYR A 194 9.75 -0.30 -4.89
N GLU A 195 10.66 -0.53 -5.83
CA GLU A 195 10.86 0.37 -6.96
C GLU A 195 10.94 -0.40 -8.27
N LEU A 196 10.29 0.13 -9.30
CA LEU A 196 10.40 -0.28 -10.69
C LEU A 196 10.93 0.90 -11.49
N THR A 197 12.14 0.76 -12.06
CA THR A 197 12.77 1.77 -12.89
C THR A 197 12.76 1.35 -14.37
N VAL A 198 12.32 2.25 -15.21
CA VAL A 198 12.23 2.09 -16.67
C VAL A 198 13.04 3.21 -17.32
N SER A 199 13.87 2.85 -18.30
CA SER A 199 14.66 3.81 -19.08
C SER A 199 14.22 3.82 -20.53
N THR A 200 14.34 4.97 -21.19
CA THR A 200 14.18 5.06 -22.65
C THR A 200 15.34 4.37 -23.36
N LYS A 201 15.01 3.60 -24.40
CA LYS A 201 16.00 2.85 -25.19
C LYS A 201 16.51 3.69 -26.34
N PHE A 202 17.77 4.10 -26.28
CA PHE A 202 18.39 4.95 -27.31
C PHE A 202 19.63 4.35 -27.94
N SER A 203 20.01 4.99 -29.07
CA SER A 203 21.33 4.86 -29.63
C SER A 203 22.42 5.27 -28.62
N PRO A 204 23.60 4.64 -28.63
CA PRO A 204 24.68 4.90 -27.66
C PRO A 204 25.23 6.35 -27.65
N LEU A 205 24.66 7.24 -28.44
CA LEU A 205 25.04 8.66 -28.49
C LEU A 205 24.16 9.59 -27.65
N MET A 206 23.16 9.06 -26.91
CA MET A 206 22.21 9.86 -26.13
C MET A 206 22.05 9.29 -24.76
N GLU A 207 21.95 10.17 -23.73
CA GLU A 207 21.62 9.76 -22.38
C GLU A 207 20.18 9.25 -22.32
N ALA A 208 19.99 8.09 -21.67
CA ALA A 208 18.68 7.54 -21.41
C ALA A 208 17.96 8.41 -20.37
N MET A 209 16.66 8.62 -20.55
CA MET A 209 15.79 9.20 -19.54
C MET A 209 15.18 8.08 -18.72
N GLU A 210 15.05 8.28 -17.42
CA GLU A 210 14.54 7.29 -16.49
C GLU A 210 13.25 7.77 -15.82
N ALA A 211 12.40 6.81 -15.48
CA ALA A 211 11.24 7.00 -14.63
C ALA A 211 11.17 5.85 -13.61
N THR A 212 10.91 6.18 -12.36
CA THR A 212 10.78 5.19 -11.28
C THR A 212 9.35 5.25 -10.70
N TYR A 213 8.77 4.08 -10.51
CA TYR A 213 7.53 3.91 -9.75
C TYR A 213 7.85 3.33 -8.39
N THR A 214 7.38 4.00 -7.33
CA THR A 214 7.68 3.62 -5.94
C THR A 214 6.42 3.16 -5.21
N ILE A 215 6.50 2.01 -4.53
CA ILE A 215 5.48 1.57 -3.58
C ILE A 215 6.09 1.60 -2.19
N THR A 216 5.50 2.39 -1.28
CA THR A 216 5.88 2.43 0.13
C THR A 216 4.87 1.62 0.93
N GLN A 217 5.30 0.51 1.51
CA GLN A 217 4.48 -0.35 2.35
C GLN A 217 4.78 -0.07 3.82
N GLY A 218 3.74 0.36 4.55
CA GLY A 218 3.85 0.70 5.96
C GLY A 218 4.11 -0.50 6.86
N VAL A 219 4.49 -0.22 8.09
CA VAL A 219 4.60 -1.22 9.16
C VAL A 219 3.23 -1.80 9.50
N PRO A 220 3.18 -3.02 10.05
CA PRO A 220 1.93 -3.61 10.54
C PRO A 220 1.23 -2.70 11.54
N SER A 221 -0.02 -2.35 11.26
CA SER A 221 -0.81 -1.45 12.10
C SER A 221 -2.30 -1.79 12.06
N LEU A 222 -3.04 -1.33 13.07
CA LEU A 222 -4.46 -1.54 13.25
C LEU A 222 -5.12 -0.23 13.65
N GLU A 223 -6.08 0.24 12.85
CA GLU A 223 -6.89 1.41 13.16
C GLU A 223 -8.09 1.01 14.00
N TYR A 224 -8.21 1.55 15.22
CA TYR A 224 -9.35 1.28 16.09
C TYR A 224 -9.66 2.43 17.04
N GLY A 225 -10.94 2.83 17.11
CA GLY A 225 -11.39 3.92 17.99
C GLY A 225 -10.72 5.27 17.71
N GLY A 226 -10.30 5.52 16.48
CA GLY A 226 -9.57 6.74 16.06
C GLY A 226 -8.09 6.74 16.45
N VAL A 227 -7.54 5.60 16.81
CA VAL A 227 -6.14 5.39 17.18
C VAL A 227 -5.50 4.34 16.29
N THR A 228 -4.29 4.62 15.78
CA THR A 228 -3.44 3.65 15.11
C THR A 228 -2.62 2.88 16.15
N TYR A 229 -2.73 1.57 16.17
CA TYR A 229 -1.97 0.66 17.03
C TYR A 229 -0.94 -0.09 16.21
N LYS A 230 0.28 -0.20 16.72
CA LYS A 230 1.27 -1.14 16.19
C LYS A 230 0.79 -2.57 16.49
N ILE A 231 0.93 -3.46 15.51
CA ILE A 231 0.72 -4.89 15.68
C ILE A 231 1.97 -5.65 15.30
N VAL A 232 2.13 -6.84 15.86
CA VAL A 232 3.31 -7.68 15.66
C VAL A 232 2.90 -9.14 15.54
N LYS A 233 3.60 -9.88 14.69
CA LYS A 233 3.45 -11.33 14.59
C LYS A 233 4.50 -11.99 15.49
N LEU A 234 4.04 -12.67 16.52
CA LEU A 234 4.92 -13.29 17.51
C LEU A 234 5.27 -14.75 17.14
N ALA A 235 6.13 -15.38 17.93
CA ALA A 235 6.63 -16.72 17.67
C ALA A 235 5.57 -17.84 17.74
N ASP A 236 4.36 -17.54 18.23
CA ASP A 236 3.18 -18.39 18.15
C ASP A 236 2.47 -18.34 16.79
N ASP A 237 3.04 -17.58 15.84
CA ASP A 237 2.51 -17.34 14.49
C ASP A 237 1.19 -16.56 14.47
N ARG A 238 0.89 -15.82 15.54
CA ARG A 238 -0.33 -15.01 15.70
C ARG A 238 -0.02 -13.51 15.71
N TRP A 239 -0.95 -12.72 15.19
CA TRP A 239 -0.89 -11.27 15.27
C TRP A 239 -1.41 -10.77 16.60
N TRP A 240 -0.62 -9.96 17.29
CA TRP A 240 -0.92 -9.32 18.57
C TRP A 240 -0.87 -7.80 18.45
N MET A 241 -1.69 -7.11 19.24
CA MET A 241 -1.42 -5.69 19.49
C MET A 241 -0.09 -5.55 20.23
N ALA A 242 0.82 -4.74 19.71
CA ALA A 242 2.09 -4.43 20.37
C ALA A 242 1.95 -3.34 21.43
N GLU A 243 0.79 -2.71 21.50
CA GLU A 243 0.47 -1.61 22.42
C GLU A 243 -0.78 -1.92 23.24
N ASN A 244 -0.87 -1.29 24.41
CA ASN A 244 -2.04 -1.39 25.27
C ASN A 244 -3.22 -0.60 24.68
N LEU A 245 -4.42 -1.15 24.82
CA LEU A 245 -5.64 -0.56 24.29
C LEU A 245 -5.94 0.80 24.95
N ARG A 246 -6.26 1.81 24.11
CA ARG A 246 -6.64 3.18 24.48
C ARG A 246 -8.11 3.50 24.14
N TYR A 247 -8.90 2.48 23.86
CA TYR A 247 -10.30 2.64 23.49
C TYR A 247 -11.18 2.92 24.72
N LEU A 248 -12.00 3.96 24.63
CA LEU A 248 -13.03 4.25 25.65
C LEU A 248 -14.39 3.77 25.14
N PRO A 249 -15.00 2.76 25.81
CA PRO A 249 -16.37 2.35 25.50
C PRO A 249 -17.36 3.51 25.62
N ALA A 250 -18.40 3.50 24.79
CA ALA A 250 -19.41 4.57 24.77
C ALA A 250 -19.99 4.82 26.16
N GLY A 251 -20.01 6.08 26.56
CA GLY A 251 -20.53 6.52 27.87
C GLY A 251 -19.59 6.30 29.06
N LYS A 252 -18.35 5.82 28.81
CA LYS A 252 -17.33 5.67 29.86
C LYS A 252 -16.38 6.87 29.86
N THR A 253 -15.86 7.21 31.02
CA THR A 253 -14.77 8.13 31.27
C THR A 253 -13.74 7.46 32.17
N PRO A 254 -12.44 7.60 31.94
CA PRO A 254 -11.46 6.99 32.83
C PRO A 254 -11.46 7.70 34.19
N SER A 255 -11.36 6.92 35.26
CA SER A 255 -11.29 7.46 36.64
C SER A 255 -9.85 7.47 37.14
N SER A 256 -9.51 8.47 37.94
CA SER A 256 -8.28 8.50 38.74
C SER A 256 -8.45 7.93 40.14
N ASP A 257 -9.70 7.62 40.53
CA ASP A 257 -10.01 6.96 41.82
C ASP A 257 -10.09 5.44 41.60
N PRO A 258 -9.17 4.65 42.17
CA PRO A 258 -9.19 3.20 42.00
C PRO A 258 -10.42 2.54 42.66
N ALA A 259 -11.13 3.22 43.54
CA ALA A 259 -12.36 2.74 44.16
C ALA A 259 -13.61 2.98 43.30
N ASP A 260 -13.52 3.81 42.27
CA ASP A 260 -14.63 4.10 41.37
C ASP A 260 -15.09 2.82 40.64
N GLY A 261 -16.40 2.62 40.63
CA GLY A 261 -17.05 1.49 39.95
C GLY A 261 -17.24 1.64 38.46
N ASN A 262 -16.69 2.67 37.84
CA ASN A 262 -16.87 2.99 36.41
C ASN A 262 -16.31 1.91 35.46
N GLY A 263 -15.31 1.15 35.92
CA GLY A 263 -14.72 0.03 35.17
C GLY A 263 -13.65 0.42 34.12
N VAL A 264 -13.30 1.70 34.03
CA VAL A 264 -12.17 2.21 33.26
C VAL A 264 -11.37 3.18 34.09
N TRP A 265 -10.05 2.97 34.13
CA TRP A 265 -9.14 3.82 34.91
C TRP A 265 -7.94 4.28 34.07
N TYR A 266 -7.38 5.39 34.49
CA TYR A 266 -6.05 5.78 34.02
C TYR A 266 -5.01 4.73 34.45
N PRO A 267 -3.91 4.53 33.71
CA PRO A 267 -2.81 3.71 34.18
C PRO A 267 -2.20 4.33 35.45
N GLY A 268 -1.66 3.52 36.35
CA GLY A 268 -1.12 4.08 37.58
C GLY A 268 -0.36 3.08 38.44
N PHE A 269 0.54 3.63 39.27
CA PHE A 269 1.39 2.89 40.17
C PHE A 269 1.40 3.51 41.56
N LEU A 270 1.60 2.71 42.57
CA LEU A 270 1.82 3.16 43.97
C LEU A 270 0.78 4.15 44.48
N GLY A 271 -0.47 4.05 44.00
CA GLY A 271 -1.56 4.96 44.37
C GLY A 271 -1.63 6.24 43.56
N GLU A 272 -0.72 6.47 42.61
CA GLU A 272 -0.69 7.66 41.76
C GLU A 272 -1.16 7.34 40.34
N PRO A 273 -2.28 7.89 39.86
CA PRO A 273 -2.73 7.72 38.49
C PRO A 273 -1.93 8.62 37.55
N ALA A 274 -1.62 8.09 36.36
CA ALA A 274 -1.00 8.85 35.29
C ALA A 274 -2.08 9.41 34.36
N THR A 275 -2.53 10.64 34.61
CA THR A 275 -3.70 11.24 33.95
C THR A 275 -3.34 12.12 32.74
N ASP A 276 -2.06 12.33 32.45
CA ASP A 276 -1.64 13.08 31.27
C ASP A 276 -1.78 12.25 29.98
N ALA A 277 -2.04 12.94 28.87
CA ALA A 277 -2.30 12.29 27.57
C ALA A 277 -1.11 11.44 27.08
N ALA A 278 0.12 11.86 27.35
CA ALA A 278 1.31 11.13 26.90
C ALA A 278 1.47 9.81 27.66
N SER A 279 1.15 9.78 28.95
CA SER A 279 1.15 8.56 29.75
C SER A 279 0.08 7.57 29.28
N VAL A 280 -1.13 8.06 28.95
CA VAL A 280 -2.20 7.22 28.40
C VAL A 280 -1.82 6.72 27.00
N GLU A 281 -1.22 7.54 26.15
CA GLU A 281 -0.73 7.14 24.83
C GLU A 281 0.24 5.98 24.93
N LYS A 282 1.15 6.01 25.90
CA LYS A 282 2.15 4.98 26.12
C LYS A 282 1.61 3.75 26.84
N MET A 283 0.80 3.93 27.89
CA MET A 283 0.45 2.86 28.82
C MET A 283 -0.95 2.29 28.60
N GLY A 284 -1.83 2.97 27.84
CA GLY A 284 -3.22 2.61 27.65
C GLY A 284 -4.08 2.84 28.90
N TYR A 285 -5.34 2.42 28.86
CA TYR A 285 -6.24 2.42 29.99
C TYR A 285 -6.25 1.05 30.71
N LEU A 286 -6.70 1.05 31.95
CA LEU A 286 -7.01 -0.15 32.70
C LEU A 286 -8.52 -0.38 32.65
N TYR A 287 -8.94 -1.62 32.46
CA TYR A 287 -10.35 -2.01 32.37
C TYR A 287 -10.66 -3.13 33.38
N ASP A 288 -11.85 -3.12 33.98
CA ASP A 288 -12.33 -4.33 34.62
C ASP A 288 -12.88 -5.32 33.59
N TYR A 289 -13.00 -6.57 33.99
CA TYR A 289 -13.45 -7.66 33.13
C TYR A 289 -14.87 -7.44 32.59
N ALA A 290 -15.79 -6.89 33.44
CA ALA A 290 -17.15 -6.61 33.00
C ALA A 290 -17.21 -5.57 31.89
N THR A 291 -16.47 -4.46 32.00
CA THR A 291 -16.37 -3.42 30.98
C THR A 291 -15.68 -3.95 29.73
N ALA A 292 -14.61 -4.72 29.88
CA ALA A 292 -13.88 -5.30 28.77
C ALA A 292 -14.73 -6.23 27.89
N PHE A 293 -15.70 -6.91 28.46
CA PHE A 293 -16.63 -7.79 27.73
C PHE A 293 -18.02 -7.19 27.49
N GLY A 294 -18.26 -5.96 27.90
CA GLY A 294 -19.55 -5.29 27.70
C GLY A 294 -20.70 -5.94 28.43
N VAL A 295 -20.44 -6.55 29.58
CA VAL A 295 -21.45 -7.17 30.43
C VAL A 295 -21.70 -6.30 31.66
N SER A 296 -22.91 -6.35 32.20
CA SER A 296 -23.28 -5.52 33.36
C SER A 296 -22.60 -5.96 34.67
N GLU A 297 -22.36 -7.26 34.81
CA GLU A 297 -21.79 -7.86 36.03
C GLU A 297 -21.20 -9.24 35.73
N ILE A 298 -20.13 -9.61 36.41
CA ILE A 298 -19.60 -10.98 36.44
C ILE A 298 -20.06 -11.66 37.74
N THR A 299 -20.74 -12.78 37.60
CA THR A 299 -21.32 -13.57 38.67
C THR A 299 -20.78 -14.98 38.69
N ALA A 300 -21.13 -15.74 39.72
CA ALA A 300 -20.78 -17.16 39.78
C ALA A 300 -21.39 -18.01 38.64
N SER A 301 -22.39 -17.47 37.91
CA SER A 301 -23.07 -18.20 36.83
C SER A 301 -22.52 -17.84 35.40
N ASN A 302 -21.80 -16.73 35.25
CA ASN A 302 -21.31 -16.28 33.92
C ASN A 302 -19.81 -16.05 33.85
N TRP A 303 -19.05 -16.31 34.91
CA TRP A 303 -17.61 -16.04 35.00
C TRP A 303 -16.76 -16.72 33.90
N ASN A 304 -17.22 -17.85 33.36
CA ASN A 304 -16.52 -18.62 32.35
C ASN A 304 -17.10 -18.46 30.93
N GLN A 305 -18.02 -17.52 30.72
CA GLN A 305 -18.73 -17.39 29.45
C GLN A 305 -18.06 -16.43 28.46
N GLN A 306 -16.94 -15.84 28.83
CA GLN A 306 -16.30 -14.80 28.03
C GLN A 306 -15.09 -15.32 27.22
N GLU A 307 -14.71 -16.59 27.41
CA GLU A 307 -13.53 -17.16 26.76
C GLU A 307 -13.59 -17.02 25.22
N GLY A 308 -12.53 -16.43 24.62
CA GLY A 308 -12.39 -16.23 23.19
C GLY A 308 -13.35 -15.22 22.57
N LYS A 309 -14.07 -14.42 23.39
CA LYS A 309 -14.94 -13.36 22.86
C LYS A 309 -14.16 -12.12 22.50
N GLN A 310 -14.65 -11.41 21.47
CA GLN A 310 -14.13 -10.13 21.02
C GLN A 310 -13.98 -9.13 22.19
N GLY A 311 -15.00 -8.95 23.01
CA GLY A 311 -15.02 -7.93 24.06
C GLY A 311 -14.86 -6.53 23.46
N ILE A 312 -14.00 -5.70 24.05
CA ILE A 312 -13.67 -4.35 23.58
C ILE A 312 -12.62 -4.33 22.46
N CYS A 313 -12.18 -5.47 21.95
CA CYS A 313 -11.28 -5.56 20.82
C CYS A 313 -11.98 -5.17 19.51
N PRO A 314 -11.24 -4.74 18.46
CA PRO A 314 -11.82 -4.49 17.14
C PRO A 314 -12.41 -5.77 16.52
N GLU A 315 -13.21 -5.59 15.47
CA GLU A 315 -13.73 -6.71 14.68
C GLU A 315 -12.58 -7.56 14.10
N GLY A 316 -12.70 -8.90 14.22
CA GLY A 316 -11.65 -9.84 13.81
C GLY A 316 -10.51 -9.99 14.82
N TRP A 317 -10.69 -9.45 16.04
CA TRP A 317 -9.77 -9.56 17.16
C TRP A 317 -10.52 -9.90 18.43
N HIS A 318 -9.85 -10.53 19.39
CA HIS A 318 -10.44 -10.86 20.68
C HIS A 318 -9.45 -10.68 21.84
N ILE A 319 -9.99 -10.65 23.07
CA ILE A 319 -9.18 -10.68 24.29
C ILE A 319 -8.60 -12.10 24.44
N PRO A 320 -7.27 -12.25 24.57
CA PRO A 320 -6.61 -13.55 24.50
C PRO A 320 -7.14 -14.54 25.54
N THR A 321 -7.23 -15.79 25.14
CA THR A 321 -7.53 -16.91 26.03
C THR A 321 -6.31 -17.30 26.85
N LYS A 322 -6.53 -18.10 27.92
CA LYS A 322 -5.41 -18.70 28.66
C LYS A 322 -4.47 -19.49 27.75
N ALA A 323 -5.03 -20.27 26.82
CA ALA A 323 -4.23 -21.08 25.90
C ALA A 323 -3.31 -20.22 25.02
N GLU A 324 -3.78 -19.07 24.54
CA GLU A 324 -2.99 -18.14 23.76
C GLU A 324 -1.92 -17.43 24.60
N LEU A 325 -2.25 -17.04 25.84
CA LEU A 325 -1.23 -16.52 26.77
C LEU A 325 -0.17 -17.57 27.11
N ASP A 326 -0.60 -18.83 27.34
CA ASP A 326 0.29 -19.95 27.61
C ASP A 326 1.19 -20.27 26.42
N ALA A 327 0.72 -20.09 25.19
CA ALA A 327 1.53 -20.28 23.98
C ALA A 327 2.76 -19.36 23.93
N LEU A 328 2.70 -18.18 24.58
CA LEU A 328 3.82 -17.27 24.69
C LEU A 328 4.65 -17.49 25.95
N ALA A 329 4.02 -17.45 27.11
CA ALA A 329 4.69 -17.30 28.41
C ALA A 329 4.32 -18.36 29.44
N GLY A 330 3.51 -19.36 29.09
CA GLY A 330 3.08 -20.42 30.01
C GLY A 330 4.18 -21.44 30.29
N ALA A 331 4.14 -22.00 31.52
CA ALA A 331 5.11 -23.00 31.98
C ALA A 331 4.97 -24.37 31.27
N GLY A 332 3.85 -24.60 30.57
CA GLY A 332 3.50 -25.93 30.05
C GLY A 332 3.04 -26.88 31.18
N ASN A 333 2.68 -28.06 30.78
CA ASN A 333 2.34 -29.16 31.72
C ASN A 333 2.72 -30.50 31.06
N GLU A 334 3.84 -31.05 31.44
CA GLU A 334 4.35 -32.32 30.89
C GLU A 334 3.39 -33.49 31.15
N ALA A 335 2.68 -33.49 32.29
CA ALA A 335 1.72 -34.55 32.64
C ALA A 335 0.49 -34.56 31.71
N GLU A 336 0.15 -33.41 31.13
CA GLU A 336 -0.95 -33.22 30.17
C GLU A 336 -0.44 -33.16 28.71
N GLY A 337 0.87 -33.30 28.49
CA GLY A 337 1.48 -33.17 27.16
C GLY A 337 1.51 -31.74 26.61
N ILE A 338 1.38 -30.74 27.48
CA ILE A 338 1.38 -29.32 27.11
C ILE A 338 2.81 -28.80 27.16
N ALA A 339 3.31 -28.37 26.01
CA ALA A 339 4.66 -27.79 25.88
C ALA A 339 4.73 -26.40 26.53
N PRO A 340 5.90 -25.97 27.03
CA PRO A 340 6.11 -24.59 27.45
C PRO A 340 5.88 -23.59 26.30
N GLY A 341 5.48 -22.39 26.63
CA GLY A 341 5.28 -21.30 25.70
C GLY A 341 6.58 -20.89 24.97
N LYS A 342 6.44 -20.30 23.80
CA LYS A 342 7.57 -20.01 22.88
C LYS A 342 8.67 -19.15 23.47
N TYR A 343 8.29 -18.25 24.37
CA TYR A 343 9.26 -17.37 25.09
C TYR A 343 9.52 -17.82 26.53
N TYR A 344 8.90 -18.92 26.99
CA TYR A 344 9.05 -19.36 28.37
C TYR A 344 10.47 -19.86 28.69
N VAL A 345 11.05 -19.35 29.75
CA VAL A 345 12.35 -19.77 30.31
C VAL A 345 12.17 -20.33 31.71
N ALA A 346 12.52 -21.59 31.93
CA ALA A 346 12.25 -22.32 33.19
C ALA A 346 12.92 -21.69 34.40
N GLU A 347 14.17 -21.23 34.26
CA GLU A 347 14.94 -20.58 35.33
C GLU A 347 14.29 -19.29 35.84
N GLN A 348 13.58 -18.58 34.94
CA GLN A 348 12.85 -17.37 35.27
C GLN A 348 11.37 -17.62 35.64
N LYS A 349 10.88 -18.82 35.40
CA LYS A 349 9.47 -19.20 35.55
C LYS A 349 8.53 -18.27 34.77
N GLY A 350 8.88 -17.94 33.54
CA GLY A 350 8.15 -17.03 32.66
C GLY A 350 8.94 -16.64 31.42
N ALA A 351 8.38 -15.80 30.59
CA ALA A 351 9.05 -15.22 29.42
C ALA A 351 9.84 -13.97 29.82
N PRO A 352 11.15 -13.86 29.53
CA PRO A 352 11.89 -12.63 29.75
C PRO A 352 11.24 -11.44 29.03
N LEU A 353 11.08 -10.30 29.71
CA LEU A 353 10.53 -9.08 29.08
C LEU A 353 11.39 -8.60 27.89
N ALA A 354 12.72 -8.82 27.98
CA ALA A 354 13.64 -8.48 26.91
C ALA A 354 13.36 -9.27 25.63
N ASP A 355 13.00 -10.56 25.73
CA ASP A 355 12.72 -11.41 24.58
C ASP A 355 11.40 -11.00 23.89
N LEU A 356 10.37 -10.68 24.69
CA LEU A 356 9.10 -10.16 24.16
C LEU A 356 9.28 -8.79 23.48
N ASN A 357 10.07 -7.90 24.09
CA ASN A 357 10.40 -6.59 23.51
C ASN A 357 11.27 -6.74 22.27
N GLY A 358 12.24 -7.65 22.27
CA GLY A 358 13.06 -7.96 21.10
C GLY A 358 12.25 -8.54 19.93
N ALA A 359 11.09 -9.13 20.24
CA ALA A 359 10.12 -9.59 19.24
C ALA A 359 9.11 -8.50 18.82
N GLY A 360 9.25 -7.26 19.29
CA GLY A 360 8.38 -6.15 18.95
C GLY A 360 7.08 -6.05 19.76
N PHE A 361 6.93 -6.83 20.85
CA PHE A 361 5.72 -6.82 21.65
C PHE A 361 5.58 -5.56 22.54
N ASP A 362 6.58 -4.70 22.61
CA ASP A 362 6.59 -3.43 23.35
C ASP A 362 5.92 -3.51 24.74
N VAL A 363 6.47 -4.36 25.59
CA VAL A 363 5.93 -4.56 26.95
C VAL A 363 5.98 -3.28 27.75
N VAL A 364 4.81 -2.77 28.13
CA VAL A 364 4.64 -1.58 28.96
C VAL A 364 3.96 -1.95 30.27
N LEU A 365 4.57 -1.52 31.36
CA LEU A 365 4.07 -1.76 32.71
C LEU A 365 3.13 -0.63 33.12
N SER A 366 1.83 -0.85 32.95
CA SER A 366 0.76 0.14 33.17
C SER A 366 0.20 0.12 34.59
N GLY A 367 0.77 -0.71 35.47
CA GLY A 367 0.18 -0.99 36.77
C GLY A 367 -1.10 -1.83 36.68
N ALA A 368 -1.89 -1.80 37.71
CA ALA A 368 -3.20 -2.44 37.79
C ALA A 368 -4.04 -1.80 38.88
N ILE A 369 -5.36 -2.00 38.83
CA ILE A 369 -6.25 -1.73 39.98
C ILE A 369 -6.52 -3.04 40.74
N ASN A 370 -6.15 -3.08 42.01
CA ASN A 370 -6.53 -4.14 42.91
C ASN A 370 -7.84 -3.77 43.59
N LYS A 371 -8.89 -4.55 43.34
CA LYS A 371 -10.13 -4.47 44.08
C LYS A 371 -10.32 -5.74 44.94
N THR A 372 -10.76 -5.56 46.14
CA THR A 372 -11.21 -6.67 47.01
C THR A 372 -12.57 -7.19 46.51
N THR A 373 -13.02 -8.32 47.05
CA THR A 373 -14.32 -8.93 46.71
C THR A 373 -15.50 -8.01 46.92
N ASP A 374 -15.35 -6.97 47.76
CA ASP A 374 -16.44 -6.04 48.10
C ASP A 374 -16.52 -4.83 47.17
N GLN A 375 -15.65 -4.73 46.18
CA GLN A 375 -15.55 -3.62 45.20
C GLN A 375 -15.46 -2.19 45.79
N ALA A 376 -15.56 -2.07 47.12
CA ALA A 376 -15.62 -0.78 47.83
C ALA A 376 -14.23 -0.15 48.06
N GLU A 377 -13.17 -0.96 48.02
CA GLU A 377 -11.81 -0.52 48.25
C GLU A 377 -10.91 -0.88 47.06
N GLY A 378 -10.80 0.01 46.09
CA GLY A 378 -9.82 -0.12 45.00
C GLY A 378 -8.49 0.54 45.36
N LYS A 379 -7.39 -0.04 44.96
CA LYS A 379 -6.04 0.55 45.07
C LYS A 379 -5.29 0.34 43.76
N TYR A 380 -4.54 1.34 43.32
CA TYR A 380 -3.54 1.08 42.32
C TYR A 380 -2.52 0.08 42.90
N ALA A 381 -2.31 -1.01 42.17
CA ALA A 381 -1.47 -2.07 42.68
C ALA A 381 -0.03 -1.59 42.73
N SER A 382 0.50 -1.52 43.96
CA SER A 382 1.90 -1.60 44.21
C SER A 382 2.11 -2.88 45.02
N ASN A 383 2.76 -3.84 44.40
CA ASN A 383 3.21 -4.98 45.19
C ASN A 383 4.59 -4.68 45.75
N ALA A 384 4.61 -4.34 47.01
CA ALA A 384 5.77 -4.28 47.85
C ALA A 384 6.53 -2.95 47.91
N LYS A 385 7.04 -2.74 49.11
CA LYS A 385 7.82 -1.58 49.51
C LYS A 385 9.14 -1.38 48.77
N ASP A 386 9.51 -2.32 47.88
CA ASP A 386 10.83 -2.40 47.26
C ASP A 386 10.79 -2.47 45.71
N LEU A 387 9.62 -2.20 45.09
CA LEU A 387 9.51 -2.20 43.63
C LEU A 387 9.65 -0.78 43.11
N ASP A 388 10.50 -0.66 42.11
CA ASP A 388 10.64 0.57 41.35
C ASP A 388 9.31 0.95 40.65
N TYR A 389 9.11 2.25 40.46
CA TYR A 389 8.06 2.78 39.61
C TYR A 389 8.10 2.07 38.25
N ASN A 390 6.97 1.66 37.70
CA ASN A 390 6.83 0.82 36.51
C ASN A 390 7.26 -0.65 36.67
N SER A 391 7.04 -1.22 37.83
CA SER A 391 7.49 -2.59 38.10
C SER A 391 6.45 -3.68 37.87
N LEU A 392 5.20 -3.31 37.58
CA LEU A 392 4.10 -4.24 37.46
C LEU A 392 3.12 -3.88 36.35
N GLY A 393 2.54 -4.89 35.69
CA GLY A 393 1.43 -4.78 34.78
C GLY A 393 0.69 -6.09 34.64
N TYR A 394 -0.52 -6.02 34.09
CA TYR A 394 -1.32 -7.21 33.74
C TYR A 394 -1.91 -7.01 32.36
N PHE A 395 -1.81 -8.03 31.50
CA PHE A 395 -2.63 -8.14 30.31
C PHE A 395 -3.76 -9.11 30.57
N MET A 396 -4.99 -8.60 30.39
CA MET A 396 -6.22 -9.35 30.64
C MET A 396 -6.35 -10.54 29.70
N GLY A 397 -6.73 -11.70 30.22
CA GLY A 397 -7.17 -12.85 29.46
C GLY A 397 -8.67 -13.07 29.56
N SER A 398 -9.25 -13.72 28.58
CA SER A 398 -10.70 -13.97 28.50
C SER A 398 -11.15 -15.21 29.29
N THR A 399 -10.23 -16.14 29.58
CA THR A 399 -10.54 -17.38 30.27
C THR A 399 -10.78 -17.11 31.77
N GLY A 400 -11.98 -17.42 32.23
CA GLY A 400 -12.35 -17.30 33.65
C GLY A 400 -11.73 -18.41 34.49
N TYR A 401 -11.62 -18.15 35.79
CA TYR A 401 -11.17 -19.09 36.79
C TYR A 401 -11.97 -18.92 38.06
N GLN A 402 -12.43 -20.04 38.67
CA GLN A 402 -13.15 -20.02 39.94
C GLN A 402 -12.21 -20.39 41.07
N PHE A 403 -11.88 -19.43 41.91
CA PHE A 403 -11.01 -19.65 43.06
C PHE A 403 -11.82 -19.96 44.30
N LYS A 404 -11.46 -21.03 45.02
CA LYS A 404 -12.06 -21.38 46.28
C LYS A 404 -11.46 -20.55 47.42
N LEU A 405 -12.27 -19.69 48.03
CA LEU A 405 -11.87 -18.87 49.19
C LEU A 405 -11.78 -19.69 50.46
N ASN A 406 -12.65 -20.71 50.59
CA ASN A 406 -12.72 -21.53 51.78
C ASN A 406 -13.25 -22.94 51.46
N ASP A 407 -12.41 -23.95 51.66
CA ASP A 407 -12.76 -25.33 51.36
C ASP A 407 -13.88 -25.89 52.28
N LYS A 408 -14.06 -25.33 53.48
CA LYS A 408 -15.09 -25.79 54.43
C LYS A 408 -16.47 -25.20 54.12
N THR A 409 -16.53 -23.99 53.66
CA THR A 409 -17.80 -23.30 53.36
C THR A 409 -18.16 -23.39 51.85
N GLY A 410 -17.25 -23.80 50.99
CA GLY A 410 -17.46 -23.83 49.56
C GLY A 410 -17.51 -22.42 48.92
N ALA A 411 -17.15 -21.38 49.69
CA ALA A 411 -17.13 -20.01 49.16
C ALA A 411 -16.12 -19.89 48.02
N THR A 412 -16.55 -19.31 46.91
CA THR A 412 -15.73 -19.12 45.70
C THR A 412 -15.79 -17.66 45.29
N THR A 413 -14.74 -17.22 44.59
CA THR A 413 -14.70 -15.93 43.88
C THR A 413 -14.32 -16.15 42.42
N ALA A 414 -14.83 -15.31 41.55
CA ALA A 414 -14.47 -15.34 40.15
C ALA A 414 -13.13 -14.59 39.92
N GLN A 415 -12.28 -15.17 39.10
CA GLN A 415 -11.03 -14.60 38.65
C GLN A 415 -10.89 -14.84 37.14
N SER A 416 -9.91 -14.24 36.48
CA SER A 416 -9.53 -14.55 35.11
C SER A 416 -8.05 -14.86 35.03
N TYR A 417 -7.66 -15.66 34.07
CA TYR A 417 -6.24 -15.77 33.71
C TYR A 417 -5.77 -14.47 33.04
N SER A 418 -4.55 -14.09 33.35
CA SER A 418 -3.92 -12.88 32.86
C SER A 418 -2.43 -13.14 32.69
N MET A 419 -1.76 -12.35 31.85
CA MET A 419 -0.31 -12.32 31.80
C MET A 419 0.18 -11.25 32.79
N LEU A 420 0.78 -11.68 33.88
CA LEU A 420 1.45 -10.81 34.83
C LEU A 420 2.81 -10.43 34.31
N LEU A 421 3.08 -9.15 34.27
CA LEU A 421 4.36 -8.55 33.93
C LEU A 421 5.04 -8.08 35.22
N THR A 422 6.27 -8.48 35.42
CA THR A 422 7.07 -8.08 36.59
C THR A 422 8.43 -7.56 36.13
N ASN A 423 8.82 -6.38 36.61
CA ASN A 423 10.13 -5.79 36.37
C ASN A 423 10.69 -5.28 37.71
N ASN A 424 11.48 -6.09 38.38
CA ASN A 424 12.19 -5.73 39.61
C ASN A 424 13.60 -6.31 39.60
N ALA A 425 14.37 -6.06 40.65
CA ALA A 425 15.76 -6.52 40.75
C ALA A 425 15.95 -8.05 40.65
N THR A 426 14.89 -8.83 40.93
CA THR A 426 14.96 -10.29 40.91
C THR A 426 14.32 -10.89 39.67
N TYR A 427 13.25 -10.27 39.17
CA TYR A 427 12.46 -10.82 38.07
C TYR A 427 12.11 -9.76 37.03
N GLN A 428 12.45 -10.03 35.78
CA GLN A 428 12.07 -9.22 34.60
C GLN A 428 11.37 -10.14 33.62
N ARG A 429 10.12 -10.47 33.88
CA ARG A 429 9.41 -11.52 33.15
C ARG A 429 7.92 -11.28 33.00
N ALA A 430 7.31 -11.97 32.02
CA ALA A 430 5.90 -12.20 31.88
C ALA A 430 5.60 -13.65 32.29
N GLN A 431 4.51 -13.86 33.01
CA GLN A 431 4.05 -15.22 33.38
C GLN A 431 2.51 -15.27 33.37
N VAL A 432 1.94 -16.41 33.00
CA VAL A 432 0.50 -16.62 33.03
C VAL A 432 0.08 -16.98 34.42
N MET A 433 -0.89 -16.23 34.96
CA MET A 433 -1.47 -16.48 36.26
C MET A 433 -2.93 -16.00 36.31
N TYR A 434 -3.64 -16.36 37.37
CA TYR A 434 -4.98 -15.83 37.61
C TYR A 434 -4.93 -14.54 38.44
N GLY A 435 -5.89 -13.65 38.20
CA GLY A 435 -6.01 -12.36 38.87
C GLY A 435 -7.49 -11.97 39.10
N PRO A 436 -7.73 -10.94 39.91
CA PRO A 436 -9.09 -10.53 40.25
C PRO A 436 -9.79 -9.89 39.02
N ILE A 437 -10.98 -10.38 38.69
CA ILE A 437 -11.81 -9.83 37.58
C ILE A 437 -12.39 -8.45 37.89
N PHE A 438 -12.44 -8.06 39.16
CA PHE A 438 -12.94 -6.75 39.60
C PHE A 438 -11.85 -5.65 39.57
N GLY A 439 -10.61 -6.03 39.28
CA GLY A 439 -9.51 -5.10 39.19
C GLY A 439 -9.34 -4.56 37.78
N GLY A 440 -8.66 -3.41 37.65
CA GLY A 440 -8.30 -2.84 36.35
C GLY A 440 -7.04 -3.47 35.80
N GLN A 441 -7.08 -3.93 34.57
CA GLN A 441 -5.96 -4.51 33.82
C GLN A 441 -5.86 -3.88 32.42
N ALA A 442 -4.67 -3.83 31.86
CA ALA A 442 -4.51 -3.46 30.46
C ALA A 442 -5.05 -4.55 29.54
N VAL A 443 -5.51 -4.15 28.36
CA VAL A 443 -5.99 -5.07 27.33
C VAL A 443 -5.05 -4.99 26.12
N ARG A 444 -4.65 -6.16 25.61
CA ARG A 444 -4.02 -6.34 24.29
C ARG A 444 -4.79 -7.40 23.55
N CYS A 445 -5.23 -7.06 22.34
CA CYS A 445 -6.01 -7.99 21.55
C CYS A 445 -5.10 -8.89 20.70
N ILE A 446 -5.59 -10.08 20.41
CA ILE A 446 -5.01 -11.03 19.46
C ILE A 446 -5.95 -11.20 18.28
N LYS A 447 -5.40 -11.30 17.05
CA LYS A 447 -6.18 -11.45 15.82
C LYS A 447 -6.81 -12.84 15.75
N ASP A 448 -8.07 -12.89 15.30
CA ASP A 448 -8.78 -14.15 15.08
C ASP A 448 -8.06 -14.97 13.99
N GLU A 449 -8.07 -16.28 14.11
CA GLU A 449 -7.62 -17.15 13.04
C GLU A 449 -8.60 -17.11 11.88
N ALA A 450 -8.08 -17.15 10.65
CA ALA A 450 -8.91 -17.30 9.47
C ALA A 450 -9.66 -18.63 9.55
N LYS A 451 -10.99 -18.58 9.51
CA LYS A 451 -11.85 -19.76 9.52
C LYS A 451 -11.84 -20.49 8.20
#